data_a5a50155aee220e3f58332180e50b4af
#
_entry.id   a5a50155aee220e3f58332180e50b4af
#
_cell.length_a   1.000
_cell.length_b   1.000
_cell.length_c   1.000
_cell.angle_alpha   90.00
_cell.angle_beta   90.00
_cell.angle_gamma   90.00
#
_symmetry.space_group_name_H-M   'P 1'
#
loop_
_entity.id
_entity.type
_entity.pdbx_description
1 polymer ?
#
loop_
_entity_poly.entity_id
_entity_poly.type
_entity_poly.pdbx_seq_one_letter_code
_entity_poly.pdbx_strand_id
1 'polypeptide(L)'
;MQQGYTGPEVCKITGITYRQLDHWTTSSLINASIRNLKGSGFHRIYSFQDIIQIKLVNKLREAGVSLQKIRIALKNIQKVLGDDISISDV
;
A
#
# COMPACT_ATOMS: atom_id res chain seq x y z
N MET A 1 16.63 -10.20 -7.28
CA MET A 1 16.54 -10.26 -5.81
C MET A 1 15.50 -9.26 -5.35
N GLN A 2 14.55 -9.72 -4.57
CA GLN A 2 13.52 -8.86 -4.03
C GLN A 2 14.03 -8.12 -2.82
N GLN A 3 13.82 -6.80 -2.79
CA GLN A 3 14.12 -6.00 -1.61
C GLN A 3 12.85 -5.82 -0.81
N GLY A 4 12.95 -6.09 0.47
CA GLY A 4 11.84 -5.90 1.39
C GLY A 4 12.07 -4.68 2.28
N TYR A 5 10.98 -4.03 2.65
CA TYR A 5 10.99 -2.86 3.51
C TYR A 5 10.08 -3.12 4.70
N THR A 6 10.60 -2.85 5.90
CA THR A 6 9.80 -2.97 7.11
C THR A 6 8.81 -1.82 7.21
N GLY A 7 7.81 -1.94 8.09
CA GLY A 7 6.86 -0.86 8.31
C GLY A 7 7.52 0.46 8.66
N PRO A 8 8.43 0.50 9.64
CA PRO A 8 9.12 1.76 9.97
C PRO A 8 9.89 2.36 8.79
N GLU A 9 10.52 1.51 7.97
CA GLU A 9 11.22 2.01 6.78
C GLU A 9 10.26 2.62 5.78
N VAL A 10 9.10 1.98 5.57
CA VAL A 10 8.07 2.50 4.68
C VAL A 10 7.59 3.86 5.16
N CYS A 11 7.33 4.00 6.46
CA CYS A 11 6.90 5.27 7.02
C CYS A 11 7.93 6.36 6.81
N LYS A 12 9.20 6.04 6.97
CA LYS A 12 10.29 6.99 6.77
C LYS A 12 10.36 7.44 5.31
N ILE A 13 10.19 6.52 4.38
CA ILE A 13 10.27 6.83 2.95
C ILE A 13 9.06 7.62 2.49
N THR A 14 7.87 7.26 2.94
CA THR A 14 6.62 7.83 2.44
C THR A 14 6.14 9.04 3.23
N GLY A 15 6.60 9.18 4.46
CA GLY A 15 6.14 10.25 5.34
C GLY A 15 4.83 10.00 6.07
N ILE A 16 4.21 8.84 5.87
CA ILE A 16 2.97 8.52 6.60
C ILE A 16 3.30 8.03 7.99
N THR A 17 2.31 8.09 8.89
CA THR A 17 2.48 7.57 10.24
C THR A 17 2.36 6.05 10.24
N TYR A 18 2.94 5.41 11.25
CA TYR A 18 2.79 3.96 11.41
C TYR A 18 1.32 3.58 11.59
N ARG A 19 0.56 4.43 12.28
CA ARG A 19 -0.87 4.20 12.47
C ARG A 19 -1.61 4.16 11.13
N GLN A 20 -1.29 5.09 10.25
CA GLN A 20 -1.88 5.11 8.91
C GLN A 20 -1.50 3.86 8.12
N LEU A 21 -0.22 3.50 8.15
CA LEU A 21 0.25 2.31 7.45
C LEU A 21 -0.45 1.05 7.96
N ASP A 22 -0.54 0.91 9.27
CA ASP A 22 -1.21 -0.24 9.87
C ASP A 22 -2.69 -0.29 9.47
N HIS A 23 -3.38 0.83 9.55
CA HIS A 23 -4.79 0.89 9.18
C HIS A 23 -5.00 0.54 7.71
N TRP A 24 -4.19 1.10 6.83
CA TRP A 24 -4.31 0.85 5.39
C TRP A 24 -4.00 -0.61 5.05
N THR A 25 -3.07 -1.20 5.77
CA THR A 25 -2.70 -2.61 5.53
C THR A 25 -3.76 -3.56 6.08
N THR A 26 -4.24 -3.33 7.30
CA THR A 26 -5.25 -4.21 7.91
C THR A 26 -6.59 -4.12 7.21
N SER A 27 -6.91 -2.96 6.63
CA SER A 27 -8.17 -2.78 5.90
C SER A 27 -8.06 -3.24 4.44
N SER A 28 -6.94 -3.80 4.04
CA SER A 28 -6.67 -4.29 2.68
C SER A 28 -6.67 -3.22 1.61
N LEU A 29 -6.49 -1.96 1.99
CA LEU A 29 -6.28 -0.89 1.03
C LEU A 29 -4.89 -1.04 0.39
N ILE A 30 -3.92 -1.40 1.20
CA ILE A 30 -2.53 -1.66 0.81
C ILE A 30 -2.17 -3.06 1.27
N ASN A 31 -1.33 -3.74 0.54
CA ASN A 31 -0.80 -5.05 0.92
C ASN A 31 0.67 -4.97 1.25
N ALA A 32 1.08 -5.76 2.24
CA ALA A 32 2.50 -6.03 2.48
C ALA A 32 2.83 -7.27 1.64
N SER A 33 3.18 -7.06 0.38
CA SER A 33 3.17 -8.15 -0.59
C SER A 33 4.31 -9.16 -0.43
N ILE A 34 5.38 -8.80 0.28
CA ILE A 34 6.48 -9.74 0.51
C ILE A 34 6.17 -10.63 1.71
N ARG A 35 5.69 -10.04 2.81
CA ARG A 35 5.30 -10.80 3.98
C ARG A 35 4.18 -10.07 4.71
N ASN A 36 3.08 -10.75 4.93
CA ASN A 36 1.94 -10.18 5.62
C ASN A 36 1.40 -11.21 6.61
N LEU A 37 1.97 -11.22 7.81
CA LEU A 37 1.54 -12.12 8.88
C LEU A 37 0.40 -11.45 9.65
N LYS A 38 -0.70 -12.17 9.78
CA LYS A 38 -1.89 -11.68 10.48
C LYS A 38 -1.56 -11.38 11.94
N GLY A 39 -2.05 -10.26 12.40
CA GLY A 39 -1.96 -9.87 13.79
C GLY A 39 -0.63 -9.32 14.23
N SER A 40 0.33 -9.15 13.32
CA SER A 40 1.64 -8.62 13.71
C SER A 40 2.17 -7.64 12.68
N GLY A 41 2.12 -6.37 13.02
CA GLY A 41 2.67 -5.33 12.17
C GLY A 41 4.19 -5.39 12.05
N PHE A 42 4.86 -5.97 13.06
CA PHE A 42 6.32 -6.03 13.07
C PHE A 42 6.91 -6.95 12.02
N HIS A 43 6.13 -7.90 11.56
CA HIS A 43 6.62 -8.91 10.63
C HIS A 43 6.17 -8.67 9.20
N ARG A 44 5.54 -7.54 8.94
CA ARG A 44 5.14 -7.19 7.59
C ARG A 44 6.32 -6.67 6.81
N ILE A 45 6.47 -7.17 5.59
CA ILE A 45 7.52 -6.73 4.68
C ILE A 45 6.85 -6.26 3.39
N TYR A 46 7.15 -5.05 2.99
CA TYR A 46 6.55 -4.39 1.83
C TYR A 46 7.52 -4.39 0.67
N SER A 47 7.00 -4.47 -0.53
CA SER A 47 7.82 -4.36 -1.73
C SER A 47 7.97 -2.89 -2.14
N PHE A 48 8.87 -2.65 -3.08
CA PHE A 48 9.01 -1.32 -3.65
C PHE A 48 7.70 -0.86 -4.31
N GLN A 49 7.03 -1.77 -4.99
CA GLN A 49 5.74 -1.48 -5.62
C GLN A 49 4.69 -1.11 -4.58
N ASP A 50 4.71 -1.76 -3.44
CA ASP A 50 3.81 -1.40 -2.34
C ASP A 50 4.05 0.05 -1.89
N ILE A 51 5.31 0.45 -1.84
CA ILE A 51 5.67 1.82 -1.46
C ILE A 51 5.12 2.82 -2.47
N ILE A 52 5.20 2.50 -3.76
CA ILE A 52 4.64 3.37 -4.80
C ILE A 52 3.15 3.54 -4.61
N GLN A 53 2.43 2.45 -4.33
CA GLN A 53 1.00 2.52 -4.06
C GLN A 53 0.69 3.35 -2.82
N ILE A 54 1.48 3.18 -1.77
CA ILE A 54 1.29 3.93 -0.53
C ILE A 54 1.47 5.43 -0.80
N LYS A 55 2.47 5.79 -1.59
CA LYS A 55 2.69 7.19 -1.95
C LYS A 55 1.51 7.75 -2.74
N LEU A 56 0.96 6.97 -3.65
CA LEU A 56 -0.20 7.39 -4.43
C LEU A 56 -1.40 7.60 -3.53
N VAL A 57 -1.67 6.66 -2.63
CA VAL A 57 -2.78 6.77 -1.68
C VAL A 57 -2.61 8.03 -0.82
N ASN A 58 -1.41 8.26 -0.34
CA ASN A 58 -1.14 9.43 0.50
C ASN A 58 -1.38 10.74 -0.26
N LYS A 59 -0.94 10.82 -1.51
CA LYS A 59 -1.16 12.01 -2.33
C LYS A 59 -2.64 12.26 -2.57
N LEU A 60 -3.40 11.22 -2.84
CA LEU A 60 -4.84 11.37 -3.03
C LEU A 60 -5.53 11.82 -1.74
N ARG A 61 -5.09 11.29 -0.62
CA ARG A 61 -5.60 11.72 0.68
C ARG A 61 -5.31 13.20 0.94
N GLU A 62 -4.10 13.62 0.66
CA GLU A 62 -3.71 15.03 0.84
C GLU A 62 -4.52 15.95 -0.07
N ALA A 63 -4.92 15.44 -1.22
CA ALA A 63 -5.77 16.19 -2.16
C ALA A 63 -7.24 16.19 -1.76
N GLY A 64 -7.60 15.55 -0.65
CA GLY A 64 -8.96 15.56 -0.14
C GLY A 64 -9.83 14.39 -0.59
N VAL A 65 -9.25 13.40 -1.25
CA VAL A 65 -10.01 12.23 -1.68
C VAL A 65 -10.18 11.28 -0.50
N SER A 66 -11.40 10.80 -0.27
CA SER A 66 -11.67 9.89 0.83
C SER A 66 -11.05 8.51 0.58
N LEU A 67 -10.73 7.79 1.67
CA LEU A 67 -10.20 6.44 1.55
C LEU A 67 -11.15 5.52 0.80
N GLN A 68 -12.45 5.72 0.98
CA GLN A 68 -13.45 4.91 0.29
C GLN A 68 -13.37 5.09 -1.23
N LYS A 69 -13.25 6.34 -1.67
CA LYS A 69 -13.11 6.63 -3.10
C LYS A 69 -11.79 6.10 -3.65
N ILE A 70 -10.72 6.22 -2.86
CA ILE A 70 -9.42 5.69 -3.26
C ILE A 70 -9.51 4.18 -3.44
N ARG A 71 -10.18 3.49 -2.52
CA ARG A 71 -10.36 2.03 -2.58
C ARG A 71 -11.09 1.63 -3.86
N ILE A 72 -12.15 2.35 -4.19
CA ILE A 72 -12.92 2.08 -5.41
C ILE A 72 -12.07 2.32 -6.64
N ALA A 73 -11.31 3.40 -6.67
CA ALA A 73 -10.44 3.73 -7.80
C ALA A 73 -9.37 2.66 -8.01
N LEU A 74 -8.74 2.18 -6.93
CA LEU A 74 -7.73 1.14 -7.03
C LEU A 74 -8.32 -0.17 -7.57
N LYS A 75 -9.50 -0.53 -7.12
CA LYS A 75 -10.18 -1.72 -7.62
C LYS A 75 -10.52 -1.58 -9.10
N ASN A 76 -10.98 -0.42 -9.53
CA ASN A 76 -11.32 -0.19 -10.92
C ASN A 76 -10.09 -0.23 -11.82
N ILE A 77 -8.99 0.35 -11.39
CA ILE A 77 -7.75 0.32 -12.15
C ILE A 77 -7.26 -1.12 -12.30
N GLN A 78 -7.29 -1.89 -11.23
CA GLN A 78 -6.86 -3.28 -11.27
C GLN A 78 -7.75 -4.10 -12.20
N LYS A 79 -9.05 -3.84 -12.17
CA LYS A 79 -10.01 -4.52 -13.03
C LYS A 79 -9.76 -4.21 -14.51
N VAL A 80 -9.45 -2.97 -14.82
CA VAL A 80 -9.18 -2.55 -16.20
C VAL A 80 -7.87 -3.15 -16.70
N LEU A 81 -6.84 -3.19 -15.86
CA LEU A 81 -5.54 -3.74 -16.24
C LEU A 81 -5.51 -5.28 -16.25
N GLY A 82 -6.49 -5.91 -15.62
CA GLY A 82 -6.54 -7.35 -15.51
C GLY A 82 -5.89 -7.86 -14.23
N ASP A 83 -6.20 -9.11 -13.89
CA ASP A 83 -5.73 -9.68 -12.63
C ASP A 83 -4.23 -10.00 -12.64
N ASP A 84 -3.67 -10.18 -13.82
CA ASP A 84 -2.25 -10.54 -13.97
C ASP A 84 -1.33 -9.34 -13.96
N ILE A 85 -1.88 -8.15 -14.02
CA ILE A 85 -1.11 -6.92 -14.06
C ILE A 85 -1.46 -6.07 -12.86
N SER A 86 -0.49 -5.83 -12.00
CA SER A 86 -0.68 -4.89 -10.92
C SER A 86 -0.30 -3.49 -11.40
N ILE A 87 -0.79 -2.46 -10.70
CA ILE A 87 -0.43 -1.07 -11.02
C ILE A 87 1.08 -0.90 -10.99
N SER A 88 1.72 -1.63 -10.10
CA SER A 88 3.17 -1.53 -9.90
C SER A 88 3.99 -2.16 -11.01
N ASP A 89 3.39 -2.96 -11.86
CA ASP A 89 4.10 -3.62 -12.95
C ASP A 89 4.09 -2.79 -14.24
N VAL A 90 3.39 -1.71 -14.23
CA VAL A 90 3.25 -0.85 -15.42
C VAL A 90 4.33 0.19 -15.49
#